data_73d5f76747a27f39dcd8baba8260af30
#
_entry.id   73d5f76747a27f39dcd8baba8260af30
#
_cell.length_a   1.000
_cell.length_b   1.000
_cell.length_c   1.000
_cell.angle_alpha   90.00
_cell.angle_beta   90.00
_cell.angle_gamma   90.00
#
_symmetry.space_group_name_H-M   'P 1'
#
loop_
_entity.id
_entity.type
_entity.pdbx_description
1 polymer ?
#
loop_
_entity_poly.entity_id
_entity_poly.type
_entity_poly.pdbx_seq_one_letter_code
_entity_poly.pdbx_strand_id
1 'polypeptide(L)'
;MADETLTDEYFEAAKERLRMRLDKERYEHSLSVSDTAVQLARAYGVDERKARLAGLLHDWDKGYSDKDITERAQELRVAANPVVLESMPRLLHGPTAAIELAREFPGIGEDVLQAIARHTSAEVGMTDLDMIVYTADAIEPLRPFDSMAAVRDSIGAVSLEELFLGTFQHVIAFLVEKKRRMHPDTVKVWNYYVERARSAPAPKLPGSKKNLRHAQGKEARDAHADR
;
A
#
# COMPACT_ATOMS: atom_id res chain seq x y z
N MET A 1 4.36 -22.14 -3.62
CA MET A 1 5.15 -22.37 -4.84
C MET A 1 5.28 -21.04 -5.54
N ALA A 2 6.50 -20.64 -5.93
CA ALA A 2 6.65 -19.43 -6.73
C ALA A 2 5.88 -19.61 -8.03
N ASP A 3 5.16 -18.59 -8.46
CA ASP A 3 4.42 -18.59 -9.71
C ASP A 3 5.44 -18.62 -10.85
N GLU A 4 5.61 -19.79 -11.50
CA GLU A 4 6.59 -20.00 -12.58
C GLU A 4 6.28 -19.13 -13.81
N THR A 5 5.12 -18.50 -13.87
CA THR A 5 4.70 -17.63 -14.97
C THR A 5 5.28 -16.22 -14.88
N LEU A 6 5.61 -15.72 -13.68
CA LEU A 6 6.15 -14.37 -13.48
C LEU A 6 7.69 -14.33 -13.65
N THR A 7 8.15 -14.57 -14.89
CA THR A 7 9.57 -14.49 -15.26
C THR A 7 10.01 -13.05 -15.50
N ASP A 8 11.33 -12.82 -15.60
CA ASP A 8 11.86 -11.51 -15.97
C ASP A 8 11.42 -11.11 -17.39
N GLU A 9 11.32 -12.05 -18.33
CA GLU A 9 10.82 -11.81 -19.68
C GLU A 9 9.35 -11.36 -19.66
N TYR A 10 8.53 -11.97 -18.81
CA TYR A 10 7.14 -11.56 -18.62
C TYR A 10 7.04 -10.12 -18.09
N PHE A 11 7.87 -9.78 -17.11
CA PHE A 11 7.95 -8.44 -16.56
C PHE A 11 8.41 -7.41 -17.59
N GLU A 12 9.46 -7.69 -18.37
CA GLU A 12 9.94 -6.77 -19.41
C GLU A 12 8.90 -6.58 -20.53
N ALA A 13 8.15 -7.63 -20.91
CA ALA A 13 7.05 -7.51 -21.86
C ALA A 13 5.92 -6.61 -21.31
N ALA A 14 5.56 -6.75 -20.02
CA ALA A 14 4.57 -5.90 -19.37
C ALA A 14 5.03 -4.43 -19.31
N LYS A 15 6.29 -4.21 -18.96
CA LYS A 15 6.93 -2.90 -18.89
C LYS A 15 6.94 -2.17 -20.24
N GLU A 16 7.28 -2.87 -21.34
CA GLU A 16 7.28 -2.28 -22.67
C GLU A 16 5.85 -1.91 -23.12
N ARG A 17 4.85 -2.75 -22.85
CA ARG A 17 3.46 -2.41 -23.13
C ARG A 17 2.97 -1.20 -22.33
N LEU A 18 3.34 -1.11 -21.04
CA LEU A 18 3.01 0.03 -20.20
C LEU A 18 3.65 1.31 -20.73
N ARG A 19 4.91 1.25 -21.19
CA ARG A 19 5.64 2.39 -21.77
C ARG A 19 4.94 2.99 -22.99
N MET A 20 4.28 2.14 -23.80
CA MET A 20 3.51 2.60 -24.97
C MET A 20 2.14 3.20 -24.58
N ARG A 21 1.67 2.95 -23.37
CA ARG A 21 0.32 3.31 -22.91
C ARG A 21 0.28 4.59 -22.07
N LEU A 22 1.32 4.86 -21.32
CA LEU A 22 1.41 6.00 -20.41
C LEU A 22 2.34 7.08 -20.94
N ASP A 23 2.09 8.33 -20.53
CA ASP A 23 3.07 9.38 -20.70
C ASP A 23 4.35 9.11 -19.88
N LYS A 24 5.40 9.87 -20.15
CA LYS A 24 6.72 9.65 -19.54
C LYS A 24 6.67 9.75 -18.01
N GLU A 25 5.99 10.76 -17.47
CA GLU A 25 5.92 11.00 -16.03
C GLU A 25 5.21 9.87 -15.32
N ARG A 26 4.09 9.41 -15.85
CA ARG A 26 3.33 8.28 -15.31
C ARG A 26 4.06 6.96 -15.42
N TYR A 27 4.78 6.77 -16.52
CA TYR A 27 5.61 5.58 -16.67
C TYR A 27 6.76 5.54 -15.65
N GLU A 28 7.48 6.67 -15.44
CA GLU A 28 8.53 6.78 -14.43
C GLU A 28 7.98 6.56 -13.01
N HIS A 29 6.80 7.13 -12.70
CA HIS A 29 6.08 6.85 -11.47
C HIS A 29 5.80 5.35 -11.28
N SER A 30 5.26 4.68 -12.29
CA SER A 30 4.97 3.24 -12.22
C SER A 30 6.23 2.38 -11.99
N LEU A 31 7.37 2.76 -12.56
CA LEU A 31 8.64 2.11 -12.26
C LEU A 31 9.07 2.33 -10.81
N SER A 32 8.94 3.56 -10.30
CA SER A 32 9.26 3.89 -8.91
C SER A 32 8.35 3.16 -7.92
N VAL A 33 7.06 3.04 -8.22
CA VAL A 33 6.11 2.24 -7.43
C VAL A 33 6.48 0.77 -7.44
N SER A 34 6.85 0.22 -8.60
CA SER A 34 7.31 -1.16 -8.75
C SER A 34 8.52 -1.46 -7.84
N ASP A 35 9.53 -0.59 -7.86
CA ASP A 35 10.73 -0.74 -7.04
C ASP A 35 10.43 -0.59 -5.54
N THR A 36 9.54 0.35 -5.18
CA THR A 36 9.09 0.55 -3.80
C THR A 36 8.28 -0.65 -3.30
N ALA A 37 7.41 -1.23 -4.14
CA ALA A 37 6.65 -2.44 -3.81
C ALA A 37 7.57 -3.65 -3.54
N VAL A 38 8.66 -3.80 -4.31
CA VAL A 38 9.68 -4.84 -4.05
C VAL A 38 10.36 -4.63 -2.70
N GLN A 39 10.72 -3.38 -2.35
CA GLN A 39 11.33 -3.08 -1.05
C GLN A 39 10.39 -3.43 0.12
N LEU A 40 9.11 -3.07 0.00
CA LEU A 40 8.09 -3.41 0.99
C LEU A 40 7.87 -4.93 1.06
N ALA A 41 7.74 -5.61 -0.08
CA ALA A 41 7.56 -7.06 -0.13
C ALA A 41 8.69 -7.79 0.58
N ARG A 42 9.93 -7.36 0.36
CA ARG A 42 11.12 -7.90 1.04
C ARG A 42 11.11 -7.66 2.54
N ALA A 43 10.71 -6.46 2.96
CA ALA A 43 10.64 -6.10 4.38
C ALA A 43 9.58 -6.89 5.16
N TYR A 44 8.48 -7.28 4.49
CA TYR A 44 7.33 -7.93 5.11
C TYR A 44 7.13 -9.39 4.70
N GLY A 45 8.04 -9.98 3.91
CA GLY A 45 8.01 -11.40 3.55
C GLY A 45 6.92 -11.77 2.55
N VAL A 46 6.55 -10.84 1.67
CA VAL A 46 5.59 -11.05 0.58
C VAL A 46 6.34 -11.37 -0.73
N ASP A 47 5.67 -11.98 -1.69
CA ASP A 47 6.26 -12.33 -2.98
C ASP A 47 6.71 -11.07 -3.76
N GLU A 48 8.04 -10.93 -3.91
CA GLU A 48 8.66 -9.78 -4.57
C GLU A 48 8.28 -9.67 -6.05
N ARG A 49 8.08 -10.79 -6.76
CA ARG A 49 7.71 -10.78 -8.19
C ARG A 49 6.29 -10.29 -8.38
N LYS A 50 5.37 -10.73 -7.53
CA LYS A 50 3.98 -10.28 -7.54
C LYS A 50 3.88 -8.80 -7.19
N ALA A 51 4.59 -8.36 -6.15
CA ALA A 51 4.64 -6.95 -5.75
C ALA A 51 5.23 -6.06 -6.85
N ARG A 52 6.33 -6.50 -7.49
CA ARG A 52 6.96 -5.83 -8.62
C ARG A 52 5.99 -5.63 -9.78
N LEU A 53 5.28 -6.69 -10.17
CA LEU A 53 4.33 -6.63 -11.28
C LEU A 53 3.10 -5.79 -10.96
N ALA A 54 2.51 -5.97 -9.77
CA ALA A 54 1.35 -5.19 -9.33
C ALA A 54 1.68 -3.70 -9.24
N GLY A 55 2.84 -3.35 -8.67
CA GLY A 55 3.33 -1.98 -8.62
C GLY A 55 3.59 -1.37 -10.00
N LEU A 56 4.13 -2.15 -10.95
CA LEU A 56 4.33 -1.69 -12.32
C LEU A 56 3.00 -1.36 -13.02
N LEU A 57 1.99 -2.22 -12.86
CA LEU A 57 0.76 -2.18 -13.65
C LEU A 57 -0.41 -1.45 -12.97
N HIS A 58 -0.24 -0.94 -11.73
CA HIS A 58 -1.33 -0.36 -10.95
C HIS A 58 -2.06 0.79 -11.68
N ASP A 59 -1.34 1.64 -12.39
CA ASP A 59 -1.83 2.81 -13.12
C ASP A 59 -2.10 2.53 -14.62
N TRP A 60 -2.30 1.25 -15.03
CA TRP A 60 -2.50 0.82 -16.42
C TRP A 60 -3.54 1.64 -17.18
N ASP A 61 -4.66 1.97 -16.55
CA ASP A 61 -5.76 2.74 -17.15
C ASP A 61 -5.79 4.23 -16.73
N LYS A 62 -4.70 4.75 -16.12
CA LYS A 62 -4.63 6.13 -15.59
C LYS A 62 -4.69 7.21 -16.68
N GLY A 63 -4.32 6.88 -17.88
CA GLY A 63 -4.29 7.82 -19.02
C GLY A 63 -5.65 8.22 -19.58
N TYR A 64 -6.74 7.54 -19.20
CA TYR A 64 -8.07 7.86 -19.67
C TYR A 64 -8.63 9.16 -19.10
N SER A 65 -9.44 9.89 -19.89
CA SER A 65 -10.23 11.01 -19.40
C SER A 65 -11.32 10.54 -18.43
N ASP A 66 -11.90 11.46 -17.64
CA ASP A 66 -13.00 11.15 -16.73
C ASP A 66 -14.21 10.53 -17.46
N LYS A 67 -14.48 10.99 -18.69
CA LYS A 67 -15.54 10.44 -19.54
C LYS A 67 -15.19 9.03 -20.01
N ASP A 68 -14.02 8.87 -20.61
CA ASP A 68 -13.63 7.60 -21.21
C ASP A 68 -13.48 6.48 -20.19
N ILE A 69 -12.96 6.80 -18.98
CA ILE A 69 -12.84 5.80 -17.92
C ILE A 69 -14.22 5.38 -17.37
N THR A 70 -15.19 6.30 -17.34
CA THR A 70 -16.57 5.97 -16.94
C THR A 70 -17.24 5.06 -17.96
N GLU A 71 -17.14 5.38 -19.25
CA GLU A 71 -17.66 4.55 -20.34
C GLU A 71 -17.02 3.17 -20.31
N ARG A 72 -15.69 3.11 -20.17
CA ARG A 72 -14.94 1.85 -20.03
C ARG A 72 -15.39 1.02 -18.82
N ALA A 73 -15.60 1.65 -17.65
CA ALA A 73 -16.08 0.93 -16.47
C ALA A 73 -17.47 0.32 -16.70
N GLN A 74 -18.35 1.01 -17.44
CA GLN A 74 -19.67 0.49 -17.81
C GLN A 74 -19.57 -0.66 -18.80
N GLU A 75 -18.75 -0.56 -19.83
CA GLU A 75 -18.51 -1.62 -20.83
C GLU A 75 -17.93 -2.89 -20.18
N LEU A 76 -16.97 -2.71 -19.26
CA LEU A 76 -16.34 -3.79 -18.50
C LEU A 76 -17.24 -4.31 -17.37
N ARG A 77 -18.38 -3.67 -17.10
CA ARG A 77 -19.32 -4.01 -16.02
C ARG A 77 -18.64 -4.01 -14.64
N VAL A 78 -17.80 -3.01 -14.40
CA VAL A 78 -17.15 -2.83 -13.12
C VAL A 78 -18.20 -2.63 -12.02
N ALA A 79 -18.13 -3.44 -10.97
CA ALA A 79 -19.00 -3.31 -9.80
C ALA A 79 -18.52 -2.13 -8.93
N ALA A 80 -18.89 -0.90 -9.30
CA ALA A 80 -18.52 0.29 -8.58
C ALA A 80 -19.73 0.96 -7.90
N ASN A 81 -19.45 1.67 -6.81
CA ASN A 81 -20.46 2.48 -6.14
C ASN A 81 -21.01 3.56 -7.10
N PRO A 82 -22.33 3.77 -7.20
CA PRO A 82 -22.90 4.79 -8.08
C PRO A 82 -22.31 6.19 -7.90
N VAL A 83 -21.98 6.58 -6.66
CA VAL A 83 -21.34 7.87 -6.37
C VAL A 83 -19.94 7.95 -7.02
N VAL A 84 -19.21 6.83 -7.07
CA VAL A 84 -17.90 6.77 -7.72
C VAL A 84 -18.04 6.94 -9.23
N LEU A 85 -18.98 6.21 -9.85
CA LEU A 85 -19.25 6.31 -11.28
C LEU A 85 -19.63 7.72 -11.71
N GLU A 86 -20.46 8.41 -10.90
CA GLU A 86 -20.96 9.73 -11.22
C GLU A 86 -19.99 10.87 -10.90
N SER A 87 -19.28 10.75 -9.76
CA SER A 87 -18.62 11.91 -9.17
C SER A 87 -17.12 11.74 -8.90
N MET A 88 -16.58 10.53 -9.06
CA MET A 88 -15.20 10.20 -8.73
C MET A 88 -14.57 9.24 -9.76
N PRO A 89 -14.76 9.48 -11.08
CA PRO A 89 -14.39 8.52 -12.13
C PRO A 89 -12.90 8.16 -12.09
N ARG A 90 -12.05 9.04 -11.62
CA ARG A 90 -10.61 8.76 -11.49
C ARG A 90 -10.27 7.62 -10.54
N LEU A 91 -11.20 7.17 -9.68
CA LEU A 91 -11.00 5.98 -8.85
C LEU A 91 -11.27 4.67 -9.61
N LEU A 92 -11.83 4.75 -10.82
CA LEU A 92 -12.17 3.56 -11.62
C LEU A 92 -10.98 2.93 -12.34
N HIS A 93 -9.84 3.64 -12.48
CA HIS A 93 -8.71 3.13 -13.25
C HIS A 93 -8.11 1.83 -12.68
N GLY A 94 -8.09 1.64 -11.37
CA GLY A 94 -7.65 0.38 -10.76
C GLY A 94 -8.56 -0.81 -11.11
N PRO A 95 -9.87 -0.72 -10.83
CA PRO A 95 -10.82 -1.79 -11.20
C PRO A 95 -10.90 -2.08 -12.71
N THR A 96 -10.85 -1.06 -13.57
CA THR A 96 -10.85 -1.28 -15.04
C THR A 96 -9.55 -1.92 -15.50
N ALA A 97 -8.40 -1.46 -14.99
CA ALA A 97 -7.09 -2.03 -15.27
C ALA A 97 -7.04 -3.53 -14.93
N ALA A 98 -7.53 -3.92 -13.77
CA ALA A 98 -7.52 -5.32 -13.35
C ALA A 98 -8.26 -6.24 -14.33
N ILE A 99 -9.44 -5.82 -14.82
CA ILE A 99 -10.23 -6.60 -15.78
C ILE A 99 -9.51 -6.70 -17.13
N GLU A 100 -8.91 -5.60 -17.59
CA GLU A 100 -8.21 -5.57 -18.87
C GLU A 100 -6.92 -6.39 -18.82
N LEU A 101 -6.14 -6.24 -17.75
CA LEU A 101 -4.90 -6.97 -17.57
C LEU A 101 -5.11 -8.49 -17.49
N ALA A 102 -6.23 -8.94 -16.94
CA ALA A 102 -6.61 -10.36 -16.97
C ALA A 102 -6.77 -10.91 -18.39
N ARG A 103 -7.13 -10.04 -19.35
CA ARG A 103 -7.28 -10.40 -20.78
C ARG A 103 -5.96 -10.27 -21.55
N GLU A 104 -5.21 -9.20 -21.27
CA GLU A 104 -3.98 -8.88 -21.99
C GLU A 104 -2.77 -9.72 -21.56
N PHE A 105 -2.76 -10.16 -20.29
CA PHE A 105 -1.64 -10.86 -19.68
C PHE A 105 -2.07 -12.23 -19.12
N PRO A 106 -2.23 -13.26 -19.97
CA PRO A 106 -2.51 -14.62 -19.51
C PRO A 106 -1.46 -15.09 -18.52
N GLY A 107 -1.90 -15.61 -17.37
CA GLY A 107 -1.01 -16.04 -16.28
C GLY A 107 -0.73 -15.00 -15.20
N ILE A 108 -1.25 -13.76 -15.33
CA ILE A 108 -1.27 -12.84 -14.20
C ILE A 108 -2.18 -13.39 -13.09
N GLY A 109 -1.67 -13.46 -11.86
CA GLY A 109 -2.41 -14.03 -10.73
C GLY A 109 -3.60 -13.16 -10.30
N GLU A 110 -4.67 -13.79 -9.81
CA GLU A 110 -5.84 -13.07 -9.29
C GLU A 110 -5.49 -12.13 -8.12
N ASP A 111 -4.53 -12.50 -7.30
CA ASP A 111 -4.02 -11.67 -6.20
C ASP A 111 -3.32 -10.40 -6.69
N VAL A 112 -2.57 -10.47 -7.80
CA VAL A 112 -1.96 -9.30 -8.45
C VAL A 112 -3.05 -8.39 -9.00
N LEU A 113 -4.05 -8.95 -9.70
CA LEU A 113 -5.19 -8.19 -10.23
C LEU A 113 -6.02 -7.52 -9.12
N GLN A 114 -6.23 -8.23 -8.01
CA GLN A 114 -6.92 -7.70 -6.84
C GLN A 114 -6.17 -6.50 -6.24
N ALA A 115 -4.84 -6.62 -6.08
CA ALA A 115 -4.04 -5.53 -5.55
C ALA A 115 -4.10 -4.29 -6.46
N ILE A 116 -4.07 -4.49 -7.79
CA ILE A 116 -4.27 -3.42 -8.77
C ILE A 116 -5.67 -2.80 -8.64
N ALA A 117 -6.72 -3.61 -8.50
CA ALA A 117 -8.09 -3.09 -8.38
C ALA A 117 -8.29 -2.24 -7.13
N ARG A 118 -7.64 -2.58 -6.02
CA ARG A 118 -7.85 -1.98 -4.69
C ARG A 118 -6.92 -0.82 -4.35
N HIS A 119 -5.89 -0.58 -5.16
CA HIS A 119 -4.87 0.43 -4.82
C HIS A 119 -5.40 1.86 -4.73
N THR A 120 -6.53 2.19 -5.36
CA THR A 120 -7.05 3.57 -5.39
C THR A 120 -7.83 3.98 -4.15
N SER A 121 -8.64 3.08 -3.61
CA SER A 121 -9.61 3.39 -2.54
C SER A 121 -9.44 2.57 -1.29
N ALA A 122 -8.62 1.52 -1.35
CA ALA A 122 -8.53 0.46 -0.36
C ALA A 122 -9.88 -0.25 -0.13
N GLU A 123 -9.87 -1.36 0.58
CA GLU A 123 -11.05 -2.12 0.95
C GLU A 123 -10.92 -2.74 2.35
N VAL A 124 -12.03 -3.22 2.89
CA VAL A 124 -12.01 -4.06 4.09
C VAL A 124 -11.40 -5.42 3.73
N GLY A 125 -10.48 -5.90 4.56
CA GLY A 125 -9.86 -7.21 4.36
C GLY A 125 -8.86 -7.26 3.20
N MET A 126 -8.05 -6.20 3.03
CA MET A 126 -6.92 -6.22 2.09
C MET A 126 -5.92 -7.30 2.45
N THR A 127 -5.37 -7.95 1.43
CA THR A 127 -4.23 -8.87 1.58
C THR A 127 -2.94 -8.09 1.80
N ASP A 128 -1.88 -8.78 2.19
CA ASP A 128 -0.55 -8.14 2.33
C ASP A 128 -0.09 -7.52 1.02
N LEU A 129 -0.36 -8.15 -0.13
CA LEU A 129 -0.04 -7.62 -1.45
C LEU A 129 -0.85 -6.35 -1.77
N ASP A 130 -2.14 -6.33 -1.44
CA ASP A 130 -3.00 -5.14 -1.59
C ASP A 130 -2.43 -3.96 -0.80
N MET A 131 -2.05 -4.19 0.47
CA MET A 131 -1.48 -3.16 1.34
C MET A 131 -0.13 -2.65 0.83
N ILE A 132 0.70 -3.53 0.28
CA ILE A 132 1.99 -3.16 -0.31
C ILE A 132 1.79 -2.23 -1.50
N VAL A 133 0.91 -2.58 -2.44
CA VAL A 133 0.72 -1.78 -3.66
C VAL A 133 0.12 -0.41 -3.30
N TYR A 134 -0.89 -0.38 -2.43
CA TYR A 134 -1.48 0.87 -1.93
C TYR A 134 -0.44 1.77 -1.27
N THR A 135 0.38 1.20 -0.39
CA THR A 135 1.41 1.94 0.34
C THR A 135 2.52 2.41 -0.60
N ALA A 136 2.99 1.55 -1.49
CA ALA A 136 4.05 1.86 -2.45
C ALA A 136 3.69 3.04 -3.35
N ASP A 137 2.45 3.09 -3.88
CA ASP A 137 1.96 4.23 -4.67
C ASP A 137 1.99 5.54 -3.88
N ALA A 138 1.67 5.49 -2.59
CA ALA A 138 1.63 6.69 -1.76
C ALA A 138 3.03 7.21 -1.35
N ILE A 139 4.01 6.31 -1.14
CA ILE A 139 5.32 6.66 -0.54
C ILE A 139 6.49 6.62 -1.50
N GLU A 140 6.31 6.27 -2.77
CA GLU A 140 7.41 6.19 -3.74
C GLU A 140 8.20 7.52 -3.83
N PRO A 141 9.53 7.47 -4.10
CA PRO A 141 10.41 8.64 -3.95
C PRO A 141 10.11 9.83 -4.86
N LEU A 142 9.43 9.63 -6.00
CA LEU A 142 9.08 10.72 -6.92
C LEU A 142 7.88 11.54 -6.42
N ARG A 143 7.16 11.06 -5.39
CA ARG A 143 6.09 11.83 -4.74
C ARG A 143 6.69 12.97 -3.92
N PRO A 144 6.31 14.25 -4.19
CA PRO A 144 6.89 15.43 -3.53
C PRO A 144 6.36 15.64 -2.09
N PHE A 145 6.04 14.56 -1.38
CA PHE A 145 5.45 14.65 -0.05
C PHE A 145 6.48 14.37 1.05
N ASP A 146 7.11 15.42 1.57
CA ASP A 146 7.89 15.36 2.82
C ASP A 146 7.05 14.79 3.97
N SER A 147 5.73 14.98 3.91
CA SER A 147 4.77 14.47 4.86
C SER A 147 4.72 12.94 4.96
N MET A 148 5.22 12.19 3.97
CA MET A 148 5.34 10.72 3.99
C MET A 148 6.70 10.22 4.51
N ALA A 149 7.61 11.10 4.90
CA ALA A 149 8.93 10.72 5.42
C ALA A 149 8.80 9.79 6.65
N ALA A 150 7.95 10.15 7.61
CA ALA A 150 7.72 9.34 8.81
C ALA A 150 7.16 7.93 8.48
N VAL A 151 6.35 7.78 7.44
CA VAL A 151 5.86 6.48 6.97
C VAL A 151 7.00 5.67 6.37
N ARG A 152 7.84 6.28 5.53
CA ARG A 152 9.03 5.63 4.96
C ARG A 152 9.99 5.16 6.04
N ASP A 153 10.25 5.98 7.06
CA ASP A 153 11.15 5.67 8.18
C ASP A 153 10.63 4.52 9.07
N SER A 154 9.33 4.24 9.04
CA SER A 154 8.72 3.17 9.81
C SER A 154 8.72 1.80 9.11
N ILE A 155 9.19 1.70 7.87
CA ILE A 155 9.28 0.45 7.11
C ILE A 155 10.13 -0.57 7.88
N GLY A 156 9.56 -1.77 8.12
CA GLY A 156 10.21 -2.83 8.88
C GLY A 156 10.28 -2.62 10.39
N ALA A 157 9.93 -1.42 10.89
CA ALA A 157 9.86 -1.13 12.33
C ALA A 157 8.46 -1.38 12.92
N VAL A 158 7.42 -1.32 12.09
CA VAL A 158 6.02 -1.60 12.42
C VAL A 158 5.50 -2.77 11.58
N SER A 159 4.34 -3.32 11.92
CA SER A 159 3.67 -4.32 11.06
C SER A 159 3.21 -3.70 9.74
N LEU A 160 3.00 -4.54 8.70
CA LEU A 160 2.50 -4.07 7.42
C LEU A 160 1.12 -3.40 7.55
N GLU A 161 0.24 -3.94 8.40
CA GLU A 161 -1.08 -3.35 8.66
C GLU A 161 -0.98 -1.96 9.34
N GLU A 162 -0.04 -1.78 10.27
CA GLU A 162 0.23 -0.47 10.89
C GLU A 162 0.81 0.53 9.88
N LEU A 163 1.72 0.08 9.01
CA LEU A 163 2.28 0.91 7.93
C LEU A 163 1.18 1.35 6.96
N PHE A 164 0.32 0.41 6.53
CA PHE A 164 -0.83 0.70 5.68
C PHE A 164 -1.78 1.68 6.35
N LEU A 165 -2.15 1.45 7.62
CA LEU A 165 -3.05 2.34 8.36
C LEU A 165 -2.48 3.75 8.49
N GLY A 166 -1.18 3.89 8.76
CA GLY A 166 -0.50 5.18 8.78
C GLY A 166 -0.54 5.89 7.42
N THR A 167 -0.32 5.14 6.35
CA THR A 167 -0.44 5.64 4.96
C THR A 167 -1.86 6.09 4.66
N PHE A 168 -2.85 5.26 4.99
CA PHE A 168 -4.27 5.55 4.74
C PHE A 168 -4.74 6.76 5.54
N GLN A 169 -4.33 6.88 6.81
CA GLN A 169 -4.56 8.09 7.63
C GLN A 169 -4.03 9.34 6.95
N HIS A 170 -2.83 9.27 6.40
CA HIS A 170 -2.19 10.40 5.72
C HIS A 170 -2.97 10.81 4.47
N VAL A 171 -3.41 9.83 3.67
CA VAL A 171 -4.25 10.07 2.49
C VAL A 171 -5.58 10.72 2.89
N ILE A 172 -6.24 10.25 3.95
CA ILE A 172 -7.47 10.87 4.47
C ILE A 172 -7.21 12.32 4.87
N ALA A 173 -6.16 12.58 5.65
CA ALA A 173 -5.80 13.93 6.09
C ALA A 173 -5.57 14.86 4.90
N PHE A 174 -4.86 14.40 3.87
CA PHE A 174 -4.65 15.13 2.63
C PHE A 174 -5.97 15.44 1.91
N LEU A 175 -6.89 14.48 1.79
CA LEU A 175 -8.19 14.70 1.16
C LEU A 175 -9.03 15.74 1.91
N VAL A 176 -8.99 15.72 3.25
CA VAL A 176 -9.67 16.72 4.11
C VAL A 176 -9.05 18.10 3.90
N GLU A 177 -7.73 18.21 3.99
CA GLU A 177 -7.00 19.48 3.79
C GLU A 177 -7.30 20.10 2.43
N LYS A 178 -7.27 19.29 1.38
CA LYS A 178 -7.54 19.74 -0.01
C LYS A 178 -9.02 19.83 -0.36
N LYS A 179 -9.92 19.57 0.61
CA LYS A 179 -11.39 19.58 0.42
C LYS A 179 -11.83 18.70 -0.76
N ARG A 180 -11.18 17.53 -0.91
CA ARG A 180 -11.51 16.55 -1.94
C ARG A 180 -12.54 15.54 -1.44
N ARG A 181 -13.31 14.98 -2.36
CA ARG A 181 -14.24 13.89 -2.05
C ARG A 181 -13.50 12.64 -1.63
N MET A 182 -14.08 11.90 -0.70
CA MET A 182 -13.63 10.59 -0.26
C MET A 182 -14.51 9.50 -0.87
N HIS A 183 -13.91 8.35 -1.14
CA HIS A 183 -14.68 7.16 -1.52
C HIS A 183 -15.76 6.87 -0.45
N PRO A 184 -17.00 6.49 -0.82
CA PRO A 184 -18.06 6.24 0.15
C PRO A 184 -17.70 5.26 1.27
N ASP A 185 -16.85 4.26 0.96
CA ASP A 185 -16.44 3.24 1.95
C ASP A 185 -15.21 3.65 2.79
N THR A 186 -14.62 4.84 2.59
CA THR A 186 -13.42 5.29 3.32
C THR A 186 -13.58 5.15 4.84
N VAL A 187 -14.73 5.57 5.40
CA VAL A 187 -15.00 5.48 6.85
C VAL A 187 -15.09 4.03 7.31
N LYS A 188 -15.70 3.15 6.50
CA LYS A 188 -15.80 1.72 6.80
C LYS A 188 -14.42 1.06 6.83
N VAL A 189 -13.58 1.34 5.84
CA VAL A 189 -12.20 0.84 5.76
C VAL A 189 -11.38 1.35 6.95
N TRP A 190 -11.45 2.65 7.25
CA TRP A 190 -10.77 3.26 8.39
C TRP A 190 -11.15 2.59 9.71
N ASN A 191 -12.44 2.48 10.00
CA ASN A 191 -12.91 1.88 11.25
C ASN A 191 -12.47 0.42 11.40
N TYR A 192 -12.52 -0.35 10.32
CA TYR A 192 -12.07 -1.75 10.31
C TYR A 192 -10.60 -1.88 10.74
N TYR A 193 -9.70 -1.11 10.15
CA TYR A 193 -8.27 -1.21 10.47
C TYR A 193 -7.90 -0.58 11.81
N VAL A 194 -8.56 0.51 12.23
CA VAL A 194 -8.38 1.07 13.57
C VAL A 194 -8.79 0.08 14.67
N GLU A 195 -9.87 -0.65 14.48
CA GLU A 195 -10.34 -1.64 15.44
C GLU A 195 -9.36 -2.83 15.53
N ARG A 196 -8.84 -3.29 14.42
CA ARG A 196 -7.80 -4.32 14.37
C ARG A 196 -6.50 -3.88 15.05
N ALA A 197 -6.03 -2.68 14.76
CA ALA A 197 -4.83 -2.12 15.39
C ALA A 197 -4.97 -2.00 16.91
N ARG A 198 -6.17 -1.66 17.42
CA ARG A 198 -6.46 -1.61 18.87
C ARG A 198 -6.52 -3.00 19.50
N SER A 199 -6.91 -4.00 18.74
CA SER A 199 -7.05 -5.38 19.22
C SER A 199 -5.75 -6.19 19.10
N ALA A 200 -4.77 -5.68 18.35
CA ALA A 200 -3.48 -6.31 18.21
C ALA A 200 -2.72 -6.29 19.55
N PRO A 201 -2.06 -7.40 19.98
CA PRO A 201 -1.22 -7.39 21.15
C PRO A 201 -0.10 -6.37 20.97
N ALA A 202 0.16 -5.57 22.02
CA ALA A 202 1.24 -4.58 21.99
C ALA A 202 2.54 -5.22 21.47
N PRO A 203 3.28 -4.56 20.56
CA PRO A 203 4.53 -5.10 20.04
C PRO A 203 5.45 -5.44 21.19
N LYS A 204 5.96 -6.69 21.25
CA LYS A 204 6.98 -7.08 22.20
C LYS A 204 8.25 -6.29 21.87
N LEU A 205 8.47 -5.20 22.57
CA LEU A 205 9.71 -4.45 22.46
C LEU A 205 10.90 -5.42 22.67
N PRO A 206 11.84 -5.55 21.74
CA PRO A 206 13.02 -6.35 21.94
C PRO A 206 13.82 -5.73 23.09
N GLY A 207 13.88 -6.42 24.25
CA GLY A 207 14.82 -6.14 25.32
C GLY A 207 14.34 -5.25 26.47
N SER A 208 13.15 -5.38 27.03
CA SER A 208 12.92 -4.99 28.41
C SER A 208 13.63 -6.00 29.35
N LYS A 209 14.93 -5.83 29.52
CA LYS A 209 15.68 -6.54 30.56
C LYS A 209 15.05 -6.17 31.92
N LYS A 210 14.37 -7.12 32.55
CA LYS A 210 14.18 -7.18 34.01
C LYS A 210 15.56 -7.25 34.67
N ASN A 211 16.19 -6.13 34.91
CA ASN A 211 17.36 -6.05 35.81
C ASN A 211 17.60 -4.59 36.19
N LEU A 212 16.74 -4.06 37.06
CA LEU A 212 17.03 -2.83 37.83
C LEU A 212 16.25 -2.84 39.15
N ARG A 213 16.37 -3.95 39.92
CA ARG A 213 15.97 -3.97 41.32
C ARG A 213 16.92 -4.87 42.13
N HIS A 214 18.20 -4.55 42.18
CA HIS A 214 19.10 -5.17 43.18
C HIS A 214 20.41 -4.37 43.42
N ALA A 215 20.42 -3.07 43.14
CA ALA A 215 21.62 -2.26 43.39
C ALA A 215 21.40 -1.04 44.28
N GLN A 216 20.31 -0.96 45.04
CA GLN A 216 20.08 0.13 46.02
C GLN A 216 19.82 -0.36 47.44
N GLY A 217 20.49 -1.44 47.87
CA GLY A 217 20.32 -2.03 49.19
C GLY A 217 21.62 -2.30 49.95
N LYS A 218 22.76 -1.73 49.55
CA LYS A 218 24.05 -2.08 50.19
C LYS A 218 24.95 -0.91 50.61
N GLU A 219 24.55 0.34 50.42
CA GLU A 219 25.37 1.51 50.86
C GLU A 219 24.81 2.30 52.06
N ALA A 220 23.86 1.77 52.80
CA ALA A 220 23.27 2.46 53.96
C ALA A 220 23.50 1.72 55.29
N ARG A 221 24.56 0.91 55.48
CA ARG A 221 24.84 0.20 56.75
C ARG A 221 26.26 0.36 57.29
N ASP A 222 27.18 1.10 56.70
CA ASP A 222 28.55 1.28 57.18
C ASP A 222 28.92 2.71 57.62
N ALA A 223 27.94 3.54 58.03
CA ALA A 223 28.18 4.91 58.50
C ALA A 223 27.63 5.15 59.92
N HIS A 224 27.72 4.18 60.81
CA HIS A 224 27.43 4.43 62.22
C HIS A 224 28.20 3.44 63.17
N ALA A 225 29.52 3.47 63.04
CA ALA A 225 30.39 2.92 64.05
C ALA A 225 31.72 3.72 64.09
N ASP A 226 31.69 4.93 64.63
CA ASP A 226 32.81 5.59 65.26
C ASP A 226 32.41 7.02 65.65
N ARG A 227 31.86 7.12 66.87
CA ARG A 227 32.09 8.19 67.85
C ARG A 227 31.20 7.99 69.08
#